data_67efaa7ca39e0ade9aeea241a689fd14
#
_entry.id   67efaa7ca39e0ade9aeea241a689fd14
#
_cell.length_a   1.000
_cell.length_b   1.000
_cell.length_c   1.000
_cell.angle_alpha   90.00
_cell.angle_beta   90.00
_cell.angle_gamma   90.00
#
_symmetry.space_group_name_H-M   'P 1'
#
loop_
_entity.id
_entity.type
_entity.pdbx_description
1 polymer ?
#
loop_
_entity_poly.entity_id
_entity_poly.type
_entity_poly.pdbx_seq_one_letter_code
_entity_poly.pdbx_strand_id
1 'polypeptide(L)'
;MKIVEFLDSNYEIRNRAKLDQILVELCRQIIKGQNDDPMKYGMVAACVLDPQNRSVFGVNEAAENDTRRHAERVAIDRYVEQYGEVPEGSIILTTLSPCNEYGTEMADDRYGESCTDLINDSNVRKVYCGYIDPSQDNDHEEYTLEETANDDIKDLCKKFADTFLDHVHENFADGKNPQDKGDSKRYGVPTKSSVSNLRKVAKQGGRKGQLAHWMANMKAGKAKKK
;
A
#
# COMPACT_ATOMS: atom_id res chain seq x y z
N MET A 1 -9.84 -20.86 -27.91
CA MET A 1 -10.15 -19.74 -27.02
C MET A 1 -9.48 -18.51 -27.62
N LYS A 2 -10.21 -17.43 -27.96
CA LYS A 2 -9.55 -16.21 -28.45
C LYS A 2 -8.80 -15.58 -27.29
N ILE A 3 -7.48 -15.42 -27.44
CA ILE A 3 -6.66 -14.64 -26.50
C ILE A 3 -7.22 -13.21 -26.56
N VAL A 4 -7.71 -12.70 -25.44
CA VAL A 4 -8.14 -11.31 -25.34
C VAL A 4 -6.87 -10.51 -25.08
N GLU A 5 -6.31 -9.93 -26.11
CA GLU A 5 -5.19 -9.00 -25.98
C GLU A 5 -5.70 -7.73 -25.28
N PHE A 6 -5.18 -7.43 -24.10
CA PHE A 6 -5.49 -6.20 -23.35
C PHE A 6 -4.65 -5.03 -23.85
N LEU A 7 -3.48 -5.31 -24.36
CA LEU A 7 -2.58 -4.33 -24.96
C LEU A 7 -2.44 -4.62 -26.45
N ASP A 8 -2.21 -3.56 -27.22
CA ASP A 8 -1.74 -3.70 -28.60
C ASP A 8 -0.20 -3.82 -28.64
N SER A 9 0.35 -3.88 -29.87
CA SER A 9 1.80 -3.95 -30.09
C SER A 9 2.59 -2.75 -29.57
N ASN A 10 1.91 -1.65 -29.20
CA ASN A 10 2.51 -0.44 -28.65
C ASN A 10 2.20 -0.31 -27.14
N TYR A 11 1.73 -1.39 -26.49
CA TYR A 11 1.30 -1.41 -25.10
C TYR A 11 0.12 -0.49 -24.77
N GLU A 12 -0.70 -0.11 -25.78
CA GLU A 12 -1.91 0.66 -25.57
C GLU A 12 -3.08 -0.22 -25.16
N ILE A 13 -3.89 0.25 -24.18
CA ILE A 13 -5.02 -0.51 -23.63
C ILE A 13 -6.15 -0.60 -24.65
N ARG A 14 -6.54 -1.84 -25.02
CA ARG A 14 -7.65 -2.13 -25.96
C ARG A 14 -9.01 -2.25 -25.30
N ASN A 15 -9.06 -2.65 -24.02
CA ASN A 15 -10.34 -2.98 -23.35
C ASN A 15 -10.41 -2.39 -21.95
N ARG A 16 -10.58 -1.06 -21.86
CA ARG A 16 -10.70 -0.35 -20.58
C ARG A 16 -11.86 -0.86 -19.71
N ALA A 17 -13.02 -1.16 -20.34
CA ALA A 17 -14.19 -1.64 -19.58
C ALA A 17 -13.89 -2.96 -18.83
N LYS A 18 -13.04 -3.83 -19.38
CA LYS A 18 -12.61 -5.06 -18.71
C LYS A 18 -11.66 -4.75 -17.56
N LEU A 19 -10.75 -3.80 -17.74
CA LEU A 19 -9.82 -3.37 -16.69
C LEU A 19 -10.59 -2.69 -15.54
N ASP A 20 -11.60 -1.88 -15.86
CA ASP A 20 -12.49 -1.28 -14.88
C ASP A 20 -13.23 -2.32 -14.04
N GLN A 21 -13.70 -3.41 -14.65
CA GLN A 21 -14.29 -4.53 -13.90
C GLN A 21 -13.30 -5.16 -12.91
N ILE A 22 -12.02 -5.25 -13.28
CA ILE A 22 -10.98 -5.75 -12.37
C ILE A 22 -10.72 -4.75 -11.25
N LEU A 23 -10.71 -3.42 -11.52
CA LEU A 23 -10.60 -2.40 -10.46
C LEU A 23 -11.75 -2.52 -9.44
N VAL A 24 -12.99 -2.76 -9.90
CA VAL A 24 -14.11 -3.02 -8.99
C VAL A 24 -13.87 -4.28 -8.16
N GLU A 25 -13.30 -5.33 -8.76
CA GLU A 25 -12.96 -6.55 -8.01
C GLU A 25 -11.86 -6.31 -6.99
N LEU A 26 -10.85 -5.47 -7.30
CA LEU A 26 -9.84 -5.04 -6.35
C LEU A 26 -10.47 -4.35 -5.13
N CYS A 27 -11.42 -3.45 -5.35
CA CYS A 27 -12.16 -2.83 -4.25
C CYS A 27 -12.91 -3.85 -3.39
N ARG A 28 -13.48 -4.91 -3.99
CA ARG A 28 -14.11 -6.01 -3.24
C ARG A 28 -13.09 -6.81 -2.42
N GLN A 29 -11.88 -7.03 -2.94
CA GLN A 29 -10.81 -7.70 -2.21
C GLN A 29 -10.37 -6.89 -0.98
N ILE A 30 -10.31 -5.55 -1.07
CA ILE A 30 -10.07 -4.67 0.08
C ILE A 30 -11.17 -4.88 1.13
N ILE A 31 -12.44 -4.76 0.73
CA ILE A 31 -13.58 -4.92 1.65
C ILE A 31 -13.54 -6.29 2.34
N LYS A 32 -13.25 -7.34 1.56
CA LYS A 32 -13.12 -8.69 2.09
C LYS A 32 -11.99 -8.79 3.11
N GLY A 33 -10.80 -8.30 2.76
CA GLY A 33 -9.65 -8.31 3.66
C GLY A 33 -9.92 -7.55 4.97
N GLN A 34 -10.56 -6.37 4.88
CA GLN A 34 -10.93 -5.57 6.04
C GLN A 34 -11.98 -6.28 6.93
N ASN A 35 -12.91 -7.02 6.36
CA ASN A 35 -13.88 -7.81 7.12
C ASN A 35 -13.24 -9.05 7.76
N ASP A 36 -12.26 -9.68 7.09
CA ASP A 36 -11.59 -10.86 7.58
C ASP A 36 -10.60 -10.52 8.71
N ASP A 37 -9.70 -9.56 8.49
CA ASP A 37 -8.71 -9.09 9.47
C ASP A 37 -8.22 -7.67 9.15
N PRO A 38 -8.81 -6.62 9.73
CA PRO A 38 -8.43 -5.24 9.45
C PRO A 38 -7.04 -4.87 10.00
N MET A 39 -6.45 -5.68 10.87
CA MET A 39 -5.08 -5.48 11.36
C MET A 39 -4.05 -6.04 10.37
N LYS A 40 -4.43 -7.07 9.62
CA LYS A 40 -3.57 -7.70 8.63
C LYS A 40 -3.65 -7.00 7.27
N TYR A 41 -4.85 -6.75 6.78
CA TYR A 41 -5.07 -6.21 5.45
C TYR A 41 -5.26 -4.69 5.48
N GLY A 42 -4.75 -4.00 4.46
CA GLY A 42 -4.88 -2.55 4.30
C GLY A 42 -5.95 -2.16 3.28
N MET A 43 -5.82 -0.94 2.77
CA MET A 43 -6.81 -0.27 1.92
C MET A 43 -6.37 -0.12 0.45
N VAL A 44 -5.30 -0.80 0.05
CA VAL A 44 -4.82 -0.81 -1.34
C VAL A 44 -4.81 -2.24 -1.86
N ALA A 45 -5.24 -2.42 -3.10
CA ALA A 45 -5.21 -3.71 -3.77
C ALA A 45 -4.62 -3.58 -5.18
N ALA A 46 -3.93 -4.63 -5.62
CA ALA A 46 -3.36 -4.70 -6.94
C ALA A 46 -3.60 -6.08 -7.60
N CYS A 47 -3.44 -6.16 -8.90
CA CYS A 47 -3.57 -7.37 -9.68
C CYS A 47 -2.52 -7.40 -10.79
N VAL A 48 -1.82 -8.51 -10.94
CA VAL A 48 -1.08 -8.82 -12.17
C VAL A 48 -2.04 -9.52 -13.12
N LEU A 49 -2.24 -8.96 -14.31
CA LEU A 49 -3.03 -9.54 -15.40
C LEU A 49 -2.10 -9.83 -16.56
N ASP A 50 -1.98 -11.09 -16.94
CA ASP A 50 -1.10 -11.51 -18.03
C ASP A 50 -1.81 -11.61 -19.39
N PRO A 51 -1.05 -11.74 -20.51
CA PRO A 51 -1.61 -11.87 -21.85
C PRO A 51 -2.49 -13.11 -22.03
N GLN A 52 -2.35 -14.15 -21.18
CA GLN A 52 -3.20 -15.34 -21.17
C GLN A 52 -4.48 -15.15 -20.37
N ASN A 53 -4.75 -13.92 -19.87
CA ASN A 53 -5.91 -13.57 -19.05
C ASN A 53 -5.90 -14.26 -17.67
N ARG A 54 -4.74 -14.65 -17.17
CA ARG A 54 -4.58 -15.07 -15.77
C ARG A 54 -4.45 -13.83 -14.90
N SER A 55 -5.13 -13.83 -13.77
CA SER A 55 -5.13 -12.69 -12.85
C SER A 55 -4.75 -13.16 -11.45
N VAL A 56 -3.80 -12.47 -10.82
CA VAL A 56 -3.38 -12.74 -9.44
C VAL A 56 -3.50 -11.46 -8.62
N PHE A 57 -4.25 -11.55 -7.53
CA PHE A 57 -4.61 -10.42 -6.69
C PHE A 57 -3.75 -10.33 -5.44
N GLY A 58 -3.41 -9.10 -5.05
CA GLY A 58 -2.78 -8.76 -3.79
C GLY A 58 -3.52 -7.62 -3.11
N VAL A 59 -3.64 -7.70 -1.79
CA VAL A 59 -4.05 -6.58 -0.93
C VAL A 59 -2.86 -6.25 -0.06
N ASN A 60 -2.59 -4.97 0.17
CA ASN A 60 -1.49 -4.60 1.03
C ASN A 60 -1.70 -5.20 2.43
N GLU A 61 -0.68 -5.84 2.98
CA GLU A 61 -0.79 -6.64 4.20
C GLU A 61 0.35 -6.35 5.18
N ALA A 62 0.06 -6.52 6.47
CA ALA A 62 1.08 -6.50 7.49
C ALA A 62 2.00 -7.72 7.30
N ALA A 63 3.31 -7.47 7.29
CA ALA A 63 4.33 -8.50 7.33
C ALA A 63 4.82 -8.73 8.77
N GLU A 64 5.68 -9.72 8.96
CA GLU A 64 6.36 -9.91 10.24
C GLU A 64 7.13 -8.63 10.64
N ASN A 65 7.11 -8.29 11.91
CA ASN A 65 7.77 -7.10 12.48
C ASN A 65 7.09 -5.74 12.22
N ASP A 66 5.78 -5.70 12.05
CA ASP A 66 4.99 -4.47 11.85
C ASP A 66 5.30 -3.71 10.55
N THR A 67 6.01 -4.31 9.61
CA THR A 67 6.19 -3.78 8.26
C THR A 67 4.97 -4.09 7.40
N ARG A 68 4.76 -3.31 6.33
CA ARG A 68 3.67 -3.58 5.39
C ARG A 68 4.23 -3.92 4.02
N ARG A 69 3.70 -4.99 3.43
CA ARG A 69 3.93 -5.32 2.03
C ARG A 69 2.89 -4.56 1.20
N HIS A 70 3.35 -3.80 0.22
CA HIS A 70 2.46 -3.09 -0.70
C HIS A 70 1.70 -4.07 -1.59
N ALA A 71 0.55 -3.65 -2.10
CA ALA A 71 -0.36 -4.52 -2.84
C ALA A 71 0.28 -5.04 -4.14
N GLU A 72 1.05 -4.20 -4.82
CA GLU A 72 1.78 -4.54 -6.05
C GLU A 72 2.80 -5.65 -5.78
N ARG A 73 3.59 -5.52 -4.69
CA ARG A 73 4.53 -6.56 -4.26
C ARG A 73 3.81 -7.87 -3.96
N VAL A 74 2.72 -7.81 -3.20
CA VAL A 74 1.93 -9.02 -2.88
C VAL A 74 1.41 -9.68 -4.15
N ALA A 75 0.93 -8.92 -5.12
CA ALA A 75 0.40 -9.44 -6.37
C ALA A 75 1.51 -10.07 -7.24
N ILE A 76 2.66 -9.39 -7.38
CA ILE A 76 3.81 -9.87 -8.15
C ILE A 76 4.40 -11.13 -7.51
N ASP A 77 4.68 -11.12 -6.20
CA ASP A 77 5.24 -12.28 -5.50
C ASP A 77 4.34 -13.52 -5.63
N ARG A 78 3.03 -13.36 -5.46
CA ARG A 78 2.05 -14.44 -5.64
C ARG A 78 1.98 -14.92 -7.08
N TYR A 79 2.11 -14.00 -8.04
CA TYR A 79 2.14 -14.37 -9.46
C TYR A 79 3.38 -15.23 -9.76
N VAL A 80 4.56 -14.78 -9.30
CA VAL A 80 5.82 -15.49 -9.48
C VAL A 80 5.79 -16.84 -8.77
N GLU A 81 5.25 -16.94 -7.56
CA GLU A 81 5.09 -18.20 -6.83
C GLU A 81 4.19 -19.19 -7.60
N GLN A 82 3.14 -18.71 -8.25
CA GLN A 82 2.14 -19.55 -8.91
C GLN A 82 2.51 -19.92 -10.35
N TYR A 83 3.16 -19.02 -11.09
CA TYR A 83 3.36 -19.15 -12.55
C TYR A 83 4.81 -18.96 -13.02
N GLY A 84 5.73 -18.62 -12.13
CA GLY A 84 7.09 -18.24 -12.47
C GLY A 84 7.21 -16.73 -12.72
N GLU A 85 7.98 -16.32 -13.70
CA GLU A 85 8.16 -14.88 -14.03
C GLU A 85 6.89 -14.24 -14.61
N VAL A 86 6.76 -12.92 -14.41
CA VAL A 86 5.71 -12.13 -15.03
C VAL A 86 6.02 -12.00 -16.53
N PRO A 87 5.14 -12.47 -17.44
CA PRO A 87 5.44 -12.44 -18.87
C PRO A 87 5.32 -11.02 -19.44
N GLU A 88 6.08 -10.76 -20.51
CA GLU A 88 5.97 -9.53 -21.26
C GLU A 88 4.53 -9.31 -21.77
N GLY A 89 4.06 -8.04 -21.79
CA GLY A 89 2.68 -7.70 -22.13
C GLY A 89 1.69 -7.86 -20.98
N SER A 90 2.17 -8.19 -19.77
CA SER A 90 1.35 -8.12 -18.55
C SER A 90 1.05 -6.68 -18.17
N ILE A 91 -0.08 -6.49 -17.48
CA ILE A 91 -0.54 -5.22 -16.93
C ILE A 91 -0.61 -5.36 -15.41
N ILE A 92 -0.16 -4.34 -14.69
CA ILE A 92 -0.53 -4.18 -13.28
C ILE A 92 -1.75 -3.28 -13.20
N LEU A 93 -2.78 -3.76 -12.49
CA LEU A 93 -3.91 -2.94 -12.07
C LEU A 93 -3.78 -2.68 -10.58
N THR A 94 -4.05 -1.45 -10.16
CA THR A 94 -3.97 -1.07 -8.74
C THR A 94 -5.04 -0.03 -8.40
N THR A 95 -5.53 -0.04 -7.16
CA THR A 95 -6.52 0.94 -6.72
C THR A 95 -5.93 2.32 -6.45
N LEU A 96 -4.63 2.39 -6.14
CA LEU A 96 -3.85 3.61 -5.93
C LEU A 96 -2.57 3.51 -6.76
N SER A 97 -2.10 4.62 -7.36
CA SER A 97 -0.85 4.62 -8.12
C SER A 97 0.33 4.07 -7.31
N PRO A 98 1.27 3.31 -7.94
CA PRO A 98 2.43 2.78 -7.25
C PRO A 98 3.28 3.88 -6.62
N CYS A 99 3.86 3.61 -5.45
CA CYS A 99 4.78 4.54 -4.83
C CYS A 99 6.10 4.59 -5.59
N ASN A 100 6.68 5.81 -5.74
CA ASN A 100 7.94 6.04 -6.43
C ASN A 100 9.08 6.45 -5.47
N GLU A 101 8.78 6.77 -4.22
CA GLU A 101 9.79 7.09 -3.22
C GLU A 101 10.11 5.89 -2.34
N TYR A 102 11.39 5.55 -2.32
CA TYR A 102 11.98 4.69 -1.32
C TYR A 102 12.02 5.44 0.02
N GLY A 103 11.57 4.77 1.08
CA GLY A 103 11.80 5.30 2.43
C GLY A 103 10.73 6.24 2.94
N THR A 104 9.50 6.19 2.43
CA THR A 104 8.40 6.61 3.28
C THR A 104 8.46 5.76 4.55
N GLU A 105 8.20 6.35 5.73
CA GLU A 105 8.24 5.64 7.03
C GLU A 105 7.37 4.37 7.09
N MET A 106 6.73 4.02 5.98
CA MET A 106 5.82 2.90 5.74
C MET A 106 6.34 1.89 4.72
N ALA A 107 7.47 2.16 4.02
CA ALA A 107 8.08 1.17 3.16
C ALA A 107 8.64 0.03 4.02
N ASP A 108 8.43 -1.20 3.58
CA ASP A 108 9.03 -2.36 4.21
C ASP A 108 10.55 -2.32 3.96
N ASP A 109 11.32 -1.79 4.93
CA ASP A 109 12.80 -1.72 4.86
C ASP A 109 13.47 -3.04 4.43
N ARG A 110 12.77 -4.16 4.57
CA ARG A 110 13.27 -5.47 4.18
C ARG A 110 13.47 -5.61 2.67
N TYR A 111 12.63 -4.97 1.85
CA TYR A 111 12.70 -5.11 0.40
C TYR A 111 13.55 -4.03 -0.27
N GLY A 112 13.72 -2.89 0.38
CA GLY A 112 14.67 -1.88 -0.05
C GLY A 112 14.36 -1.18 -1.38
N GLU A 113 13.12 -1.29 -1.89
CA GLU A 113 12.73 -0.72 -3.18
C GLU A 113 11.29 -0.21 -3.17
N SER A 114 10.99 0.79 -3.99
CA SER A 114 9.64 1.29 -4.21
C SER A 114 8.80 0.31 -5.06
N CYS A 115 7.48 0.51 -5.13
CA CYS A 115 6.65 -0.26 -6.07
C CYS A 115 7.02 0.05 -7.52
N THR A 116 7.46 1.29 -7.81
CA THR A 116 7.96 1.69 -9.13
C THR A 116 9.22 0.92 -9.50
N ASP A 117 10.22 0.82 -8.61
CA ASP A 117 11.44 0.03 -8.87
C ASP A 117 11.09 -1.44 -9.13
N LEU A 118 10.23 -2.02 -8.29
CA LEU A 118 9.77 -3.39 -8.47
C LEU A 118 9.07 -3.63 -9.83
N ILE A 119 8.27 -2.67 -10.29
CA ILE A 119 7.58 -2.75 -11.59
C ILE A 119 8.59 -2.61 -12.72
N ASN A 120 9.56 -1.70 -12.61
CA ASN A 120 10.63 -1.49 -13.61
C ASN A 120 11.47 -2.75 -13.78
N ASP A 121 11.79 -3.45 -12.70
CA ASP A 121 12.53 -4.72 -12.72
C ASP A 121 11.70 -5.89 -13.24
N SER A 122 10.41 -5.70 -13.45
CA SER A 122 9.51 -6.69 -14.04
C SER A 122 9.37 -6.49 -15.56
N ASN A 123 8.69 -7.44 -16.23
CA ASN A 123 8.33 -7.31 -17.65
C ASN A 123 7.05 -6.48 -17.89
N VAL A 124 6.60 -5.74 -16.89
CA VAL A 124 5.42 -4.89 -17.01
C VAL A 124 5.79 -3.56 -17.65
N ARG A 125 5.00 -3.14 -18.64
CA ARG A 125 5.16 -1.85 -19.37
C ARG A 125 3.94 -0.97 -19.25
N LYS A 126 2.89 -1.43 -18.55
CA LYS A 126 1.65 -0.70 -18.37
C LYS A 126 1.10 -0.90 -16.96
N VAL A 127 0.77 0.20 -16.32
CA VAL A 127 0.01 0.23 -15.06
C VAL A 127 -1.31 0.93 -15.32
N TYR A 128 -2.40 0.32 -14.88
CA TYR A 128 -3.75 0.90 -14.95
C TYR A 128 -4.28 1.07 -13.53
N CYS A 129 -4.52 2.31 -13.10
CA CYS A 129 -4.92 2.58 -11.72
C CYS A 129 -6.31 3.17 -11.58
N GLY A 130 -6.91 2.98 -10.42
CA GLY A 130 -8.18 3.57 -10.06
C GLY A 130 -8.06 5.04 -9.67
N TYR A 131 -6.99 5.40 -8.97
CA TYR A 131 -6.71 6.76 -8.51
C TYR A 131 -5.21 7.05 -8.51
N ILE A 132 -4.82 8.17 -9.09
CA ILE A 132 -3.44 8.67 -9.05
C ILE A 132 -3.25 9.52 -7.80
N ASP A 133 -2.25 9.18 -6.98
CA ASP A 133 -1.85 10.01 -5.85
C ASP A 133 -1.19 11.30 -6.34
N PRO A 134 -1.81 12.47 -6.13
CA PRO A 134 -1.28 13.73 -6.62
C PRO A 134 -0.05 14.22 -5.84
N SER A 135 0.30 13.56 -4.73
CA SER A 135 1.47 13.90 -3.93
C SER A 135 2.76 13.28 -4.46
N GLN A 136 2.67 12.34 -5.41
CA GLN A 136 3.80 11.64 -5.96
C GLN A 136 4.12 12.12 -7.39
N ASP A 137 5.39 12.00 -7.77
CA ASP A 137 5.79 12.13 -9.17
C ASP A 137 5.34 10.87 -9.91
N ASN A 138 4.51 11.05 -10.93
CA ASN A 138 3.93 9.96 -11.70
C ASN A 138 4.50 9.90 -13.12
N ASP A 139 5.65 10.51 -13.38
CA ASP A 139 6.39 10.37 -14.63
C ASP A 139 7.37 9.19 -14.52
N HIS A 140 7.10 8.13 -15.26
CA HIS A 140 7.83 6.87 -15.22
C HIS A 140 8.46 6.57 -16.56
N GLU A 141 9.77 6.25 -16.58
CA GLU A 141 10.50 5.98 -17.81
C GLU A 141 10.23 4.58 -18.37
N GLU A 142 10.05 3.58 -17.49
CA GLU A 142 9.99 2.17 -17.89
C GLU A 142 8.58 1.65 -18.14
N TYR A 143 7.56 2.28 -17.55
CA TYR A 143 6.16 1.93 -17.79
C TYR A 143 5.27 3.17 -17.93
N THR A 144 4.14 3.00 -18.58
CA THR A 144 3.13 4.05 -18.66
C THR A 144 2.05 3.85 -17.61
N LEU A 145 1.71 4.91 -16.87
CA LEU A 145 0.62 4.94 -15.90
C LEU A 145 -0.63 5.54 -16.58
N GLU A 146 -1.76 4.85 -16.45
CA GLU A 146 -3.05 5.33 -16.94
C GLU A 146 -4.10 5.20 -15.83
N GLU A 147 -4.81 6.28 -15.55
CA GLU A 147 -5.94 6.29 -14.62
C GLU A 147 -7.23 5.92 -15.33
N THR A 148 -8.14 5.22 -14.63
CA THR A 148 -9.48 4.96 -15.19
C THR A 148 -10.19 6.27 -15.57
N ALA A 149 -10.86 6.26 -16.72
CA ALA A 149 -11.75 7.36 -17.13
C ALA A 149 -13.16 7.25 -16.54
N ASN A 150 -13.44 6.21 -15.75
CA ASN A 150 -14.72 5.99 -15.10
C ASN A 150 -14.76 6.70 -13.75
N ASP A 151 -15.45 7.82 -13.66
CA ASP A 151 -15.52 8.66 -12.46
C ASP A 151 -16.05 7.90 -11.23
N ASP A 152 -17.03 7.00 -11.39
CA ASP A 152 -17.57 6.21 -10.26
C ASP A 152 -16.51 5.28 -9.66
N ILE A 153 -15.68 4.66 -10.52
CA ILE A 153 -14.59 3.77 -10.09
C ILE A 153 -13.46 4.59 -9.48
N LYS A 154 -13.12 5.72 -10.10
CA LYS A 154 -12.12 6.66 -9.59
C LYS A 154 -12.50 7.14 -8.19
N ASP A 155 -13.74 7.59 -7.99
CA ASP A 155 -14.25 8.04 -6.70
C ASP A 155 -14.25 6.91 -5.65
N LEU A 156 -14.57 5.69 -6.07
CA LEU A 156 -14.52 4.53 -5.19
C LEU A 156 -13.08 4.23 -4.74
N CYS A 157 -12.13 4.19 -5.68
CA CYS A 157 -10.72 3.96 -5.38
C CYS A 157 -10.14 5.10 -4.53
N LYS A 158 -10.51 6.35 -4.83
CA LYS A 158 -10.11 7.51 -4.04
C LYS A 158 -10.56 7.41 -2.59
N LYS A 159 -11.77 6.94 -2.30
CA LYS A 159 -12.25 6.76 -0.92
C LYS A 159 -11.38 5.79 -0.12
N PHE A 160 -10.93 4.69 -0.74
CA PHE A 160 -9.98 3.78 -0.09
C PHE A 160 -8.62 4.42 0.10
N ALA A 161 -8.12 5.16 -0.91
CA ALA A 161 -6.87 5.88 -0.84
C ALA A 161 -6.89 6.95 0.26
N ASP A 162 -7.92 7.79 0.33
CA ASP A 162 -8.09 8.82 1.36
C ASP A 162 -8.10 8.17 2.75
N THR A 163 -8.83 7.07 2.94
CA THR A 163 -8.85 6.34 4.21
C THR A 163 -7.46 5.81 4.58
N PHE A 164 -6.70 5.32 3.61
CA PHE A 164 -5.33 4.86 3.80
C PHE A 164 -4.39 6.03 4.14
N LEU A 165 -4.42 7.11 3.35
CA LEU A 165 -3.58 8.29 3.53
C LEU A 165 -3.89 9.02 4.84
N ASP A 166 -5.16 9.15 5.21
CA ASP A 166 -5.57 9.71 6.49
C ASP A 166 -5.02 8.88 7.66
N HIS A 167 -5.07 7.56 7.59
CA HIS A 167 -4.48 6.68 8.61
C HIS A 167 -2.96 6.83 8.70
N VAL A 168 -2.29 7.05 7.57
CA VAL A 168 -0.84 7.31 7.52
C VAL A 168 -0.53 8.66 8.15
N HIS A 169 -1.23 9.71 7.78
CA HIS A 169 -0.99 11.08 8.27
C HIS A 169 -1.44 11.30 9.72
N GLU A 170 -2.57 10.72 10.14
CA GLU A 170 -3.07 10.86 11.52
C GLU A 170 -2.20 10.17 12.55
N ASN A 171 -1.53 9.07 12.19
CA ASN A 171 -0.64 8.37 13.11
C ASN A 171 0.59 9.21 13.53
N PHE A 172 0.93 10.25 12.82
CA PHE A 172 2.15 11.05 13.06
C PHE A 172 1.91 12.50 13.53
N ALA A 173 0.72 13.08 13.31
CA ALA A 173 0.62 14.53 13.40
C ALA A 173 0.14 15.11 14.73
N ASP A 174 -0.83 14.57 15.46
CA ASP A 174 -1.52 15.40 16.47
C ASP A 174 -1.93 14.74 17.80
N GLY A 175 -1.84 13.44 17.95
CA GLY A 175 -2.28 12.73 19.17
C GLY A 175 -3.78 12.86 19.45
N LYS A 176 -4.58 13.21 18.46
CA LYS A 176 -6.03 13.39 18.58
C LYS A 176 -6.85 12.25 17.99
N ASN A 177 -6.18 11.27 17.35
CA ASN A 177 -6.87 10.16 16.72
C ASN A 177 -7.62 9.31 17.76
N PRO A 178 -8.96 9.22 17.69
CA PRO A 178 -9.76 8.38 18.60
C PRO A 178 -9.40 6.89 18.57
N GLN A 179 -8.83 6.41 17.44
CA GLN A 179 -8.45 5.00 17.26
C GLN A 179 -7.21 4.62 18.06
N ASP A 180 -6.28 5.58 18.30
CA ASP A 180 -5.11 5.37 19.16
C ASP A 180 -5.42 5.53 20.66
N LYS A 181 -6.65 5.92 20.99
CA LYS A 181 -7.08 6.13 22.37
C LYS A 181 -7.15 4.79 23.10
N GLY A 182 -6.08 4.47 23.80
CA GLY A 182 -5.97 3.23 24.54
C GLY A 182 -4.88 2.28 24.03
N ASP A 183 -4.29 2.52 22.88
CA ASP A 183 -3.24 1.70 22.30
C ASP A 183 -2.05 1.55 23.24
N SER A 184 -1.58 2.62 23.86
CA SER A 184 -0.51 2.54 24.85
C SER A 184 -0.83 1.57 25.99
N LYS A 185 -2.10 1.49 26.40
CA LYS A 185 -2.54 0.54 27.43
C LYS A 185 -2.64 -0.88 26.86
N ARG A 186 -3.19 -1.02 25.64
CA ARG A 186 -3.35 -2.27 24.92
C ARG A 186 -2.01 -2.96 24.68
N TYR A 187 -0.99 -2.21 24.26
CA TYR A 187 0.36 -2.71 24.02
C TYR A 187 1.26 -2.66 25.26
N GLY A 188 0.72 -2.38 26.44
CA GLY A 188 1.45 -2.42 27.70
C GLY A 188 2.58 -1.40 27.81
N VAL A 189 2.41 -0.22 27.19
CA VAL A 189 3.36 0.89 27.35
C VAL A 189 3.17 1.53 28.73
N PRO A 190 4.25 1.72 29.53
CA PRO A 190 4.15 2.30 30.86
C PRO A 190 3.95 3.82 30.78
N THR A 191 2.72 4.26 30.46
CA THR A 191 2.38 5.66 30.13
C THR A 191 2.73 6.67 31.22
N LYS A 192 2.79 6.25 32.48
CA LYS A 192 3.13 7.10 33.63
C LYS A 192 4.64 7.19 33.90
N SER A 193 5.45 6.41 33.18
CA SER A 193 6.90 6.35 33.38
C SER A 193 7.63 7.63 32.96
N SER A 194 8.86 7.78 33.46
CA SER A 194 9.78 8.86 33.05
C SER A 194 10.17 8.75 31.57
N VAL A 195 10.61 9.86 30.97
CA VAL A 195 11.15 9.89 29.59
C VAL A 195 12.27 8.88 29.40
N SER A 196 13.17 8.76 30.39
CA SER A 196 14.28 7.81 30.35
C SER A 196 13.79 6.35 30.27
N ASN A 197 12.76 6.01 31.06
CA ASN A 197 12.21 4.65 31.05
C ASN A 197 11.45 4.36 29.75
N LEU A 198 10.68 5.32 29.23
CA LEU A 198 10.01 5.18 27.93
C LEU A 198 11.02 4.97 26.80
N ARG A 199 12.17 5.67 26.81
CA ARG A 199 13.25 5.44 25.83
C ARG A 199 13.87 4.04 25.93
N LYS A 200 13.89 3.42 27.14
CA LYS A 200 14.34 2.02 27.28
C LYS A 200 13.32 1.06 26.66
N VAL A 201 12.02 1.32 26.87
CA VAL A 201 10.95 0.52 26.26
C VAL A 201 10.94 0.70 24.73
N ALA A 202 11.22 1.91 24.23
CA ALA A 202 11.32 2.19 22.80
C ALA A 202 12.35 1.30 22.07
N LYS A 203 13.43 0.93 22.75
CA LYS A 203 14.47 0.04 22.19
C LYS A 203 14.03 -1.42 22.05
N GLN A 204 12.88 -1.80 22.58
CA GLN A 204 12.36 -3.17 22.45
C GLN A 204 11.75 -3.46 21.07
N GLY A 205 11.56 -2.42 20.24
CA GLY A 205 10.97 -2.56 18.91
C GLY A 205 9.46 -2.83 18.91
N GLY A 206 8.90 -3.08 17.74
CA GLY A 206 7.48 -3.34 17.53
C GLY A 206 6.57 -2.17 17.92
N ARG A 207 5.26 -2.35 17.83
CA ARG A 207 4.24 -1.30 18.14
C ARG A 207 4.41 -0.72 19.55
N LYS A 208 4.76 -1.55 20.52
CA LYS A 208 5.05 -1.10 21.90
C LYS A 208 6.22 -0.12 21.95
N GLY A 209 7.30 -0.42 21.22
CA GLY A 209 8.48 0.44 21.13
C GLY A 209 8.17 1.77 20.45
N GLN A 210 7.43 1.77 19.36
CA GLN A 210 6.99 2.97 18.62
C GLN A 210 6.16 3.89 19.52
N LEU A 211 5.13 3.35 20.18
CA LEU A 211 4.28 4.10 21.11
C LEU A 211 5.07 4.68 22.29
N ALA A 212 6.04 3.91 22.82
CA ALA A 212 6.91 4.38 23.90
C ALA A 212 7.84 5.52 23.42
N HIS A 213 8.39 5.44 22.21
CA HIS A 213 9.20 6.49 21.59
C HIS A 213 8.42 7.79 21.40
N TRP A 214 7.23 7.70 20.79
CA TRP A 214 6.33 8.84 20.62
C TRP A 214 5.99 9.50 21.97
N MET A 215 5.63 8.72 22.98
CA MET A 215 5.29 9.21 24.30
C MET A 215 6.48 9.88 25.01
N ALA A 216 7.70 9.33 24.82
CA ALA A 216 8.92 9.93 25.33
C ALA A 216 9.16 11.32 24.72
N ASN A 217 8.97 11.46 23.42
CA ASN A 217 9.14 12.73 22.71
C ASN A 217 8.10 13.77 23.13
N MET A 218 6.82 13.36 23.25
CA MET A 218 5.76 14.25 23.76
C MET A 218 6.07 14.78 25.17
N LYS A 219 6.53 13.92 26.09
CA LYS A 219 6.87 14.32 27.44
C LYS A 219 8.10 15.22 27.50
N ALA A 220 9.12 14.93 26.67
CA ALA A 220 10.31 15.77 26.57
C ALA A 220 10.00 17.15 25.98
N GLY A 221 9.10 17.22 24.99
CA GLY A 221 8.65 18.48 24.40
C GLY A 221 7.87 19.37 25.36
N LYS A 222 7.01 18.77 26.20
CA LYS A 222 6.28 19.51 27.24
C LYS A 222 7.21 20.05 28.34
N ALA A 223 8.28 19.35 28.66
CA ALA A 223 9.26 19.81 29.66
C ALA A 223 10.11 21.00 29.19
N LYS A 224 10.30 21.18 27.85
CA LYS A 224 11.04 22.30 27.27
C LYS A 224 10.19 23.59 27.14
N LYS A 225 8.86 23.51 27.27
CA LYS A 225 7.93 24.63 27.16
C LYS A 225 7.53 25.24 28.51
N LYS A 226 8.06 24.72 29.62
CA LYS A 226 8.01 25.28 30.98
C LYS A 226 9.36 25.88 31.35
#